data_57fcadceb42b99edabfc22420d559e00
#
_entry.id   57fcadceb42b99edabfc22420d559e00
#
_cell.length_a   1.000
_cell.length_b   1.000
_cell.length_c   1.000
_cell.angle_alpha   90.00
_cell.angle_beta   90.00
_cell.angle_gamma   90.00
#
_symmetry.space_group_name_H-M   'P 1'
#
loop_
_entity.id
_entity.type
_entity.pdbx_description
1 polymer ?
#
loop_
_entity_poly.entity_id
_entity_poly.type
_entity_poly.pdbx_seq_one_letter_code
_entity_poly.pdbx_strand_id
1 'polypeptide(L)'
;MKIKTCFLLWLFGFAFCFFVQPVWADNMQSDSYTIQFGNFNMSSGRETGDNLILSNTMGGLAVGPYGRYGSSNYFIGSGFQYVYQIDYFTFSISKLNIELGELFAGSFKTDSHTINITTNGASGYSIYVFENHPLRLTTGTATIPDTTCNLNNCDETIAAVWTEPDQAGFGFNANGDDVVSDFINTNYFRQFANNETSESMQVIMSSNNVALDRTATITYKASMPGSQAAGNYQTSIVFVAVPGY
;
A
#
# COMPACT_ATOMS: atom_id res chain seq x y z
N MET A 1 -15.17 -62.15 32.50
CA MET A 1 -13.83 -61.70 32.09
C MET A 1 -13.80 -60.92 30.77
N LYS A 2 -14.88 -60.87 29.98
CA LYS A 2 -14.91 -60.16 28.67
C LYS A 2 -15.23 -58.66 28.73
N ILE A 3 -15.88 -58.14 29.76
CA ILE A 3 -16.27 -56.70 29.89
C ILE A 3 -15.09 -55.82 30.30
N LYS A 4 -14.18 -56.31 31.14
CA LYS A 4 -13.00 -55.55 31.57
C LYS A 4 -11.99 -55.28 30.41
N THR A 5 -11.88 -56.21 29.49
CA THR A 5 -10.96 -56.09 28.33
C THR A 5 -11.50 -55.05 27.30
N CYS A 6 -12.80 -55.00 27.11
CA CYS A 6 -13.42 -54.02 26.19
C CYS A 6 -13.32 -52.58 26.73
N PHE A 7 -13.45 -52.41 28.05
CA PHE A 7 -13.32 -51.11 28.70
C PHE A 7 -11.86 -50.58 28.66
N LEU A 8 -10.89 -51.50 28.79
CA LEU A 8 -9.46 -51.12 28.71
C LEU A 8 -9.07 -50.70 27.26
N LEU A 9 -9.59 -51.40 26.25
CA LEU A 9 -9.39 -51.03 24.84
C LEU A 9 -10.05 -49.70 24.49
N TRP A 10 -11.21 -49.39 25.06
CA TRP A 10 -11.90 -48.11 24.86
C TRP A 10 -11.18 -46.95 25.56
N LEU A 11 -10.62 -47.17 26.74
CA LEU A 11 -9.81 -46.21 27.47
C LEU A 11 -8.49 -45.91 26.75
N PHE A 12 -7.86 -46.95 26.13
CA PHE A 12 -6.63 -46.78 25.36
C PHE A 12 -6.87 -46.02 24.04
N GLY A 13 -8.00 -46.28 23.37
CA GLY A 13 -8.43 -45.56 22.18
C GLY A 13 -8.72 -44.07 22.46
N PHE A 14 -9.36 -43.81 23.61
CA PHE A 14 -9.67 -42.45 24.03
C PHE A 14 -8.42 -41.64 24.45
N ALA A 15 -7.46 -42.30 25.12
CA ALA A 15 -6.18 -41.72 25.46
C ALA A 15 -5.31 -41.36 24.24
N PHE A 16 -5.41 -42.15 23.16
CA PHE A 16 -4.66 -41.90 21.93
C PHE A 16 -5.18 -40.65 21.16
N CYS A 17 -6.48 -40.35 21.27
CA CYS A 17 -7.06 -39.15 20.64
C CYS A 17 -6.58 -37.85 21.27
N PHE A 18 -6.11 -37.85 22.51
CA PHE A 18 -5.61 -36.62 23.18
C PHE A 18 -4.15 -36.28 22.86
N PHE A 19 -3.42 -37.17 22.20
CA PHE A 19 -2.02 -36.95 21.81
C PHE A 19 -1.85 -36.46 20.35
N VAL A 20 -2.94 -36.25 19.60
CA VAL A 20 -2.84 -35.59 18.31
C VAL A 20 -2.61 -34.11 18.54
N GLN A 21 -1.36 -33.73 18.61
CA GLN A 21 -0.99 -32.30 18.58
C GLN A 21 -1.38 -31.75 17.21
N PRO A 22 -2.04 -30.59 17.13
CA PRO A 22 -2.23 -29.94 15.84
C PRO A 22 -0.85 -29.65 15.27
N VAL A 23 -0.52 -30.27 14.16
CA VAL A 23 0.67 -29.95 13.39
C VAL A 23 0.37 -28.62 12.70
N TRP A 24 0.87 -27.55 13.24
CA TRP A 24 0.89 -26.27 12.54
C TRP A 24 1.91 -26.42 11.41
N ALA A 25 1.50 -26.07 10.19
CA ALA A 25 2.45 -25.92 9.10
C ALA A 25 3.34 -24.72 9.45
N ASP A 26 4.55 -25.01 9.91
CA ASP A 26 5.52 -23.99 10.28
C ASP A 26 6.37 -23.64 9.06
N ASN A 27 6.72 -22.38 8.92
CA ASN A 27 7.65 -21.95 7.90
C ASN A 27 9.03 -22.51 8.25
N MET A 28 9.67 -23.20 7.33
CA MET A 28 11.07 -23.61 7.50
C MET A 28 11.94 -22.37 7.31
N GLN A 29 12.61 -21.94 8.37
CA GLN A 29 13.42 -20.74 8.39
C GLN A 29 14.86 -21.01 8.84
N SER A 30 15.79 -20.39 8.14
CA SER A 30 17.19 -20.22 8.56
C SER A 30 17.54 -18.74 8.55
N ASP A 31 18.74 -18.37 9.00
CA ASP A 31 19.20 -16.98 9.02
C ASP A 31 19.19 -16.29 7.64
N SER A 32 19.18 -17.05 6.56
CA SER A 32 19.25 -16.53 5.19
C SER A 32 18.07 -16.92 4.30
N TYR A 33 17.20 -17.85 4.73
CA TYR A 33 16.12 -18.37 3.89
C TYR A 33 14.88 -18.69 4.72
N THR A 34 13.72 -18.33 4.19
CA THR A 34 12.41 -18.75 4.69
C THR A 34 11.71 -19.54 3.60
N ILE A 35 11.29 -20.77 3.91
CA ILE A 35 10.46 -21.57 3.01
C ILE A 35 9.05 -21.52 3.55
N GLN A 36 8.19 -20.84 2.82
CA GLN A 36 6.74 -20.82 3.06
C GLN A 36 6.09 -21.80 2.08
N PHE A 37 5.15 -22.59 2.56
CA PHE A 37 4.44 -23.58 1.75
C PHE A 37 5.34 -24.65 1.12
N GLY A 38 5.98 -25.45 1.96
CA GLY A 38 6.70 -26.66 1.50
C GLY A 38 5.73 -27.60 0.77
N ASN A 39 6.08 -27.98 -0.45
CA ASN A 39 5.34 -28.99 -1.23
C ASN A 39 6.35 -29.99 -1.81
N PHE A 40 6.00 -31.29 -1.70
CA PHE A 40 6.77 -32.36 -2.35
C PHE A 40 6.09 -32.73 -3.66
N ASN A 41 6.62 -32.22 -4.76
CA ASN A 41 6.16 -32.55 -6.10
C ASN A 41 6.96 -33.71 -6.69
N MET A 42 6.36 -34.48 -7.58
CA MET A 42 7.09 -35.46 -8.36
C MET A 42 8.08 -34.82 -9.34
N SER A 43 7.75 -33.65 -9.82
CA SER A 43 8.62 -32.82 -10.65
C SER A 43 8.14 -31.37 -10.62
N SER A 44 9.07 -30.44 -10.68
CA SER A 44 8.78 -29.02 -10.95
C SER A 44 9.96 -28.41 -11.70
N GLY A 45 9.71 -27.46 -12.60
CA GLY A 45 10.75 -26.81 -13.34
C GLY A 45 10.25 -25.59 -14.07
N ARG A 46 11.21 -24.75 -14.47
CA ARG A 46 11.00 -23.63 -15.37
C ARG A 46 11.97 -23.77 -16.53
N GLU A 47 11.43 -23.96 -17.72
CA GLU A 47 12.18 -24.01 -18.97
C GLU A 47 12.05 -22.70 -19.71
N THR A 48 13.16 -22.13 -20.16
CA THR A 48 13.19 -20.86 -20.89
C THR A 48 13.79 -21.08 -22.27
N GLY A 49 13.05 -20.76 -23.31
CA GLY A 49 13.52 -20.66 -24.69
C GLY A 49 13.47 -19.22 -25.19
N ASP A 50 13.93 -18.97 -26.40
CA ASP A 50 14.03 -17.62 -26.96
C ASP A 50 12.69 -16.86 -27.02
N ASN A 51 11.57 -17.57 -27.13
CA ASN A 51 10.22 -16.98 -27.19
C ASN A 51 9.20 -17.71 -26.32
N LEU A 52 9.61 -18.62 -25.44
CA LEU A 52 8.71 -19.41 -24.62
C LEU A 52 9.30 -19.64 -23.23
N ILE A 53 8.48 -19.39 -22.23
CA ILE A 53 8.75 -19.78 -20.84
C ILE A 53 7.72 -20.84 -20.47
N LEU A 54 8.17 -22.05 -20.11
CA LEU A 54 7.32 -23.12 -19.62
C LEU A 54 7.62 -23.36 -18.15
N SER A 55 6.60 -23.23 -17.30
CA SER A 55 6.67 -23.63 -15.90
C SER A 55 5.76 -24.82 -15.65
N ASN A 56 6.27 -25.83 -14.98
CA ASN A 56 5.49 -27.02 -14.66
C ASN A 56 5.60 -27.39 -13.18
N THR A 57 4.54 -28.00 -12.67
CA THR A 57 4.48 -28.62 -11.36
C THR A 57 3.62 -29.89 -11.48
N MET A 58 4.23 -31.06 -11.28
CA MET A 58 3.53 -32.34 -11.33
C MET A 58 3.05 -32.72 -9.93
N GLY A 59 1.78 -33.07 -9.79
CA GLY A 59 1.14 -33.47 -8.53
C GLY A 59 -0.06 -32.61 -8.13
N GLY A 60 -0.38 -31.56 -8.89
CA GLY A 60 -1.60 -30.78 -8.70
C GLY A 60 -2.82 -31.43 -9.33
N LEU A 61 -3.98 -31.42 -8.64
CA LEU A 61 -5.24 -31.94 -9.15
C LEU A 61 -5.88 -31.05 -10.23
N ALA A 62 -5.47 -29.79 -10.29
CA ALA A 62 -5.86 -28.83 -11.33
C ALA A 62 -4.68 -27.92 -11.64
N VAL A 63 -4.43 -27.67 -12.91
CA VAL A 63 -3.35 -26.80 -13.36
C VAL A 63 -3.93 -25.82 -14.40
N GLY A 64 -3.67 -24.55 -14.22
CA GLY A 64 -4.05 -23.52 -15.17
C GLY A 64 -3.09 -22.33 -15.10
N PRO A 65 -2.81 -21.67 -16.22
CA PRO A 65 -1.97 -20.49 -16.20
C PRO A 65 -2.61 -19.38 -15.36
N TYR A 66 -1.78 -18.63 -14.64
CA TYR A 66 -2.23 -17.43 -13.99
C TYR A 66 -2.62 -16.39 -15.03
N GLY A 67 -3.80 -15.85 -14.91
CA GLY A 67 -4.25 -14.86 -15.87
C GLY A 67 -5.64 -14.30 -15.54
N ARG A 68 -5.95 -13.21 -16.23
CA ARG A 68 -7.28 -12.61 -16.21
C ARG A 68 -8.19 -13.34 -17.20
N TYR A 69 -9.30 -13.83 -16.71
CA TYR A 69 -10.29 -14.53 -17.52
C TYR A 69 -11.56 -13.69 -17.66
N GLY A 70 -11.92 -13.39 -18.90
CA GLY A 70 -13.09 -12.55 -19.23
C GLY A 70 -12.86 -11.06 -18.99
N SER A 71 -13.95 -10.31 -18.76
CA SER A 71 -13.93 -8.87 -18.49
C SER A 71 -13.94 -8.52 -17.00
N SER A 72 -13.78 -9.51 -16.12
CA SER A 72 -13.72 -9.28 -14.67
C SER A 72 -12.33 -8.81 -14.22
N ASN A 73 -12.26 -8.18 -13.06
CA ASN A 73 -10.98 -7.79 -12.43
C ASN A 73 -10.37 -8.93 -11.59
N TYR A 74 -10.85 -10.16 -11.78
CA TYR A 74 -10.31 -11.32 -11.07
C TYR A 74 -9.22 -12.00 -11.89
N PHE A 75 -8.13 -12.32 -11.20
CA PHE A 75 -7.05 -13.15 -11.72
C PHE A 75 -7.16 -14.54 -11.09
N ILE A 76 -7.02 -15.56 -11.88
CA ILE A 76 -7.12 -16.94 -11.46
C ILE A 76 -5.87 -17.68 -11.90
N GLY A 77 -5.23 -18.37 -10.97
CA GLY A 77 -4.14 -19.30 -11.23
C GLY A 77 -4.34 -20.54 -10.40
N SER A 78 -3.92 -21.68 -10.90
CA SER A 78 -4.03 -22.95 -10.22
C SER A 78 -2.67 -23.63 -10.16
N GLY A 79 -2.34 -24.13 -8.98
CA GLY A 79 -1.08 -24.79 -8.70
C GLY A 79 -0.16 -23.97 -7.81
N PHE A 80 0.75 -24.67 -7.14
CA PHE A 80 1.64 -24.08 -6.13
C PHE A 80 2.54 -22.96 -6.66
N GLN A 81 2.88 -22.98 -7.94
CA GLN A 81 3.73 -21.95 -8.57
C GLN A 81 3.13 -20.55 -8.53
N TYR A 82 1.82 -20.44 -8.36
CA TYR A 82 1.11 -19.15 -8.46
C TYR A 82 0.75 -18.53 -7.11
N VAL A 83 1.11 -19.18 -6.01
CA VAL A 83 0.67 -18.77 -4.66
C VAL A 83 1.18 -17.39 -4.29
N TYR A 84 2.35 -16.98 -4.82
CA TYR A 84 2.95 -15.67 -4.55
C TYR A 84 3.49 -14.98 -5.80
N GLN A 85 3.01 -15.34 -6.97
CA GLN A 85 3.53 -14.76 -8.19
C GLN A 85 2.86 -13.41 -8.45
N ILE A 86 3.60 -12.33 -8.23
CA ILE A 86 3.25 -11.02 -8.76
C ILE A 86 3.92 -10.90 -10.12
N ASP A 87 3.13 -11.06 -11.20
CA ASP A 87 3.62 -10.99 -12.57
C ASP A 87 3.84 -9.55 -13.02
N TYR A 88 3.02 -8.65 -12.49
CA TYR A 88 3.18 -7.23 -12.75
C TYR A 88 2.74 -6.38 -11.55
N PHE A 89 3.49 -5.33 -11.36
CA PHE A 89 3.22 -4.25 -10.44
C PHE A 89 3.66 -2.96 -11.12
N THR A 90 2.71 -2.12 -11.47
CA THR A 90 3.00 -0.84 -12.12
C THR A 90 2.42 0.29 -11.32
N PHE A 91 3.25 1.29 -11.05
CA PHE A 91 2.86 2.53 -10.41
C PHE A 91 3.34 3.69 -11.28
N SER A 92 2.47 4.65 -11.53
CA SER A 92 2.81 5.83 -12.32
C SER A 92 2.21 7.09 -11.74
N ILE A 93 2.89 8.20 -11.98
CA ILE A 93 2.51 9.55 -11.60
C ILE A 93 2.43 10.39 -12.88
N SER A 94 1.31 11.07 -13.09
CA SER A 94 1.07 11.80 -14.35
C SER A 94 1.92 13.06 -14.50
N LYS A 95 2.36 13.65 -13.37
CA LYS A 95 3.12 14.91 -13.35
C LYS A 95 4.06 14.92 -12.14
N LEU A 96 5.35 15.11 -12.35
CA LEU A 96 6.36 15.08 -11.29
C LEU A 96 6.63 16.47 -10.68
N ASN A 97 6.45 17.55 -11.46
CA ASN A 97 6.64 18.90 -10.98
C ASN A 97 5.29 19.54 -10.65
N ILE A 98 5.07 19.85 -9.39
CA ILE A 98 3.87 20.55 -8.90
C ILE A 98 4.23 22.00 -8.73
N GLU A 99 3.54 22.88 -9.46
CA GLU A 99 3.81 24.31 -9.46
C GLU A 99 2.60 25.08 -8.93
N LEU A 100 2.69 25.53 -7.69
CA LEU A 100 1.64 26.32 -7.06
C LEU A 100 1.64 27.78 -7.56
N GLY A 101 2.69 28.19 -8.26
CA GLY A 101 2.83 29.56 -8.76
C GLY A 101 3.06 30.57 -7.66
N GLU A 102 2.69 31.81 -7.91
CA GLU A 102 2.86 32.92 -6.96
C GLU A 102 1.79 32.85 -5.87
N LEU A 103 2.24 32.79 -4.60
CA LEU A 103 1.38 32.77 -3.43
C LEU A 103 1.14 34.21 -2.96
N PHE A 104 -0.10 34.50 -2.56
CA PHE A 104 -0.50 35.78 -1.94
C PHE A 104 -1.14 35.50 -0.59
N ALA A 105 -0.86 36.39 0.39
CA ALA A 105 -1.51 36.30 1.68
C ALA A 105 -3.05 36.34 1.56
N GLY A 106 -3.76 35.55 2.35
CA GLY A 106 -5.22 35.46 2.31
C GLY A 106 -5.78 34.75 1.07
N SER A 107 -4.96 33.97 0.35
CA SER A 107 -5.42 33.18 -0.79
C SER A 107 -4.76 31.81 -0.85
N PHE A 108 -5.51 30.82 -1.36
CA PHE A 108 -4.98 29.52 -1.67
C PHE A 108 -4.43 29.43 -3.08
N LYS A 109 -3.41 28.60 -3.25
CA LYS A 109 -2.98 28.08 -4.55
C LYS A 109 -3.02 26.58 -4.52
N THR A 110 -3.44 26.00 -5.62
CA THR A 110 -3.58 24.55 -5.78
C THR A 110 -2.99 24.09 -7.09
N ASP A 111 -2.44 22.89 -7.09
CA ASP A 111 -2.06 22.15 -8.29
C ASP A 111 -2.27 20.66 -8.02
N SER A 112 -2.40 19.83 -9.03
CA SER A 112 -2.71 18.43 -8.85
C SER A 112 -2.05 17.54 -9.89
N HIS A 113 -1.94 16.26 -9.53
CA HIS A 113 -1.61 15.18 -10.46
C HIS A 113 -2.48 13.95 -10.16
N THR A 114 -2.43 12.98 -11.06
CA THR A 114 -3.02 11.67 -10.84
C THR A 114 -1.93 10.62 -10.61
N ILE A 115 -2.22 9.68 -9.72
CA ILE A 115 -1.46 8.45 -9.55
C ILE A 115 -2.29 7.29 -10.09
N ASN A 116 -1.62 6.30 -10.68
CA ASN A 116 -2.26 5.09 -11.18
C ASN A 116 -1.49 3.87 -10.71
N ILE A 117 -2.23 2.82 -10.34
CA ILE A 117 -1.65 1.54 -9.94
C ILE A 117 -2.37 0.37 -10.58
N THR A 118 -1.59 -0.59 -11.03
CA THR A 118 -2.06 -1.88 -11.51
C THR A 118 -1.20 -2.98 -10.90
N THR A 119 -1.84 -3.97 -10.28
CA THR A 119 -1.16 -5.13 -9.69
C THR A 119 -2.06 -6.36 -9.66
N ASN A 120 -1.47 -7.51 -9.83
CA ASN A 120 -2.10 -8.81 -9.62
C ASN A 120 -1.72 -9.44 -8.26
N GLY A 121 -1.09 -8.70 -7.37
CA GLY A 121 -0.81 -9.14 -6.01
C GLY A 121 -2.08 -9.59 -5.29
N ALA A 122 -2.08 -10.82 -4.74
CA ALA A 122 -3.27 -11.44 -4.17
C ALA A 122 -3.80 -10.68 -2.94
N SER A 123 -2.93 -10.02 -2.19
CA SER A 123 -3.29 -9.15 -1.05
C SER A 123 -3.28 -7.66 -1.42
N GLY A 124 -3.39 -7.34 -2.71
CA GLY A 124 -3.57 -5.99 -3.20
C GLY A 124 -2.33 -5.11 -3.13
N TYR A 125 -2.47 -3.92 -2.56
CA TYR A 125 -1.39 -2.93 -2.52
C TYR A 125 -1.64 -1.85 -1.46
N SER A 126 -0.57 -1.11 -1.14
CA SER A 126 -0.64 0.13 -0.37
C SER A 126 0.27 1.18 -0.98
N ILE A 127 -0.19 2.43 -1.04
CA ILE A 127 0.61 3.59 -1.45
C ILE A 127 0.75 4.52 -0.25
N TYR A 128 2.00 4.79 0.12
CA TYR A 128 2.38 5.68 1.20
C TYR A 128 2.93 6.98 0.63
N VAL A 129 2.82 8.05 1.42
CA VAL A 129 3.36 9.36 1.06
C VAL A 129 4.02 10.01 2.26
N PHE A 130 5.08 10.77 1.99
CA PHE A 130 5.72 11.65 2.96
C PHE A 130 6.43 12.80 2.24
N GLU A 131 6.79 13.84 2.98
CA GLU A 131 7.67 14.92 2.50
C GLU A 131 9.04 14.85 3.16
N ASN A 132 10.06 15.30 2.45
CA ASN A 132 11.41 15.35 3.03
C ASN A 132 11.57 16.41 4.11
N HIS A 133 10.88 17.55 3.95
CA HIS A 133 10.85 18.69 4.86
C HIS A 133 9.69 19.61 4.45
N PRO A 134 9.19 20.51 5.32
CA PRO A 134 8.21 21.53 4.95
C PRO A 134 8.67 22.40 3.77
N LEU A 135 7.72 23.04 3.08
CA LEU A 135 8.06 23.98 2.02
C LEU A 135 9.11 24.99 2.51
N ARG A 136 10.32 24.92 2.00
CA ARG A 136 11.49 25.66 2.45
C ARG A 136 12.01 26.59 1.36
N LEU A 137 12.43 27.80 1.78
CA LEU A 137 13.10 28.77 0.92
C LEU A 137 14.41 28.18 0.38
N THR A 138 14.61 28.21 -0.94
CA THR A 138 15.78 27.59 -1.60
C THR A 138 17.12 28.21 -1.20
N THR A 139 17.11 29.47 -0.75
CA THR A 139 18.31 30.23 -0.39
C THR A 139 18.36 30.69 1.07
N GLY A 140 17.50 30.07 1.93
CA GLY A 140 17.38 30.46 3.33
C GLY A 140 16.75 29.35 4.21
N THR A 141 16.40 29.76 5.43
CA THR A 141 15.80 28.88 6.44
C THR A 141 14.30 29.09 6.64
N ALA A 142 13.71 30.09 5.98
CA ALA A 142 12.28 30.36 6.11
C ALA A 142 11.48 29.18 5.51
N THR A 143 10.42 28.78 6.20
CA THR A 143 9.51 27.70 5.77
C THR A 143 8.06 28.21 5.73
N ILE A 144 7.26 27.62 4.86
CA ILE A 144 5.80 27.61 4.98
C ILE A 144 5.50 26.33 5.77
N PRO A 145 4.82 26.42 6.93
CA PRO A 145 4.58 25.24 7.77
C PRO A 145 3.61 24.27 7.11
N ASP A 146 3.55 23.07 7.64
CA ASP A 146 2.52 22.10 7.30
C ASP A 146 1.17 22.58 7.81
N THR A 147 0.10 22.25 7.08
CA THR A 147 -1.24 22.72 7.46
C THR A 147 -1.75 22.02 8.71
N THR A 148 -2.41 22.77 9.58
CA THR A 148 -3.19 22.24 10.69
C THR A 148 -4.71 22.39 10.48
N CYS A 149 -5.11 22.79 9.26
CA CYS A 149 -6.50 23.05 8.87
C CYS A 149 -7.18 24.19 9.65
N ASN A 150 -8.49 24.41 9.45
CA ASN A 150 -9.20 25.57 10.03
C ASN A 150 -9.17 25.63 11.56
N LEU A 151 -9.26 24.47 12.22
CA LEU A 151 -9.41 24.36 13.67
C LEU A 151 -8.20 23.74 14.39
N ASN A 152 -7.05 23.70 13.72
CA ASN A 152 -5.87 22.97 14.20
C ASN A 152 -6.20 21.50 14.53
N ASN A 153 -6.98 20.84 13.68
CA ASN A 153 -7.51 19.51 13.88
C ASN A 153 -7.17 18.52 12.77
N CYS A 154 -6.22 18.86 11.91
CA CYS A 154 -5.59 17.91 11.01
C CYS A 154 -4.09 17.78 11.28
N ASP A 155 -3.56 16.64 10.96
CA ASP A 155 -2.15 16.27 11.03
C ASP A 155 -1.81 15.33 9.88
N GLU A 156 -0.71 14.62 9.93
CA GLU A 156 -0.32 13.66 8.89
C GLU A 156 -1.23 12.42 8.83
N THR A 157 -2.01 12.15 9.90
CA THR A 157 -2.88 10.97 10.03
C THR A 157 -4.35 11.28 9.80
N ILE A 158 -4.79 12.52 10.02
CA ILE A 158 -6.20 12.92 10.02
C ILE A 158 -6.41 14.11 9.10
N ALA A 159 -7.32 13.95 8.11
CA ALA A 159 -7.76 15.06 7.27
C ALA A 159 -8.91 15.83 7.91
N ALA A 160 -8.90 17.15 7.74
CA ALA A 160 -9.98 18.03 8.20
C ALA A 160 -10.25 19.16 7.20
N VAL A 161 -11.29 19.95 7.46
CA VAL A 161 -11.68 21.06 6.60
C VAL A 161 -10.61 22.17 6.63
N TRP A 162 -10.14 22.53 5.44
CA TRP A 162 -9.23 23.65 5.24
C TRP A 162 -9.73 24.58 4.15
N THR A 163 -10.50 25.57 4.54
CA THR A 163 -11.15 26.57 3.67
C THR A 163 -10.79 28.01 4.05
N GLU A 164 -10.04 28.21 5.13
CA GLU A 164 -9.62 29.51 5.62
C GLU A 164 -8.15 29.78 5.21
N PRO A 165 -7.90 30.68 4.25
CA PRO A 165 -6.55 30.91 3.74
C PRO A 165 -5.63 31.62 4.74
N ASP A 166 -6.19 32.26 5.77
CA ASP A 166 -5.42 32.88 6.85
C ASP A 166 -4.75 31.84 7.78
N GLN A 167 -5.24 30.60 7.75
CA GLN A 167 -4.54 29.44 8.31
C GLN A 167 -3.46 29.00 7.30
N ALA A 168 -2.28 29.63 7.44
CA ALA A 168 -1.17 29.35 6.54
C ALA A 168 -0.69 27.92 6.66
N GLY A 169 -0.31 27.31 5.53
CA GLY A 169 0.19 25.95 5.53
C GLY A 169 0.42 25.38 4.14
N PHE A 170 0.91 24.15 4.14
CA PHE A 170 1.01 23.28 2.98
C PHE A 170 0.39 21.92 3.32
N GLY A 171 -0.34 21.35 2.39
CA GLY A 171 -0.97 20.05 2.58
C GLY A 171 -1.64 19.57 1.31
N PHE A 172 -2.35 18.44 1.42
CA PHE A 172 -2.95 17.77 0.27
C PHE A 172 -4.33 17.18 0.58
N ASN A 173 -5.09 16.98 -0.48
CA ASN A 173 -6.30 16.15 -0.53
C ASN A 173 -6.07 15.02 -1.51
N ALA A 174 -6.65 13.87 -1.26
CA ALA A 174 -6.69 12.74 -2.19
C ALA A 174 -8.15 12.38 -2.50
N ASN A 175 -8.44 12.10 -3.77
CA ASN A 175 -9.78 11.69 -4.21
C ASN A 175 -9.67 10.69 -5.37
N GLY A 176 -10.39 9.60 -5.30
CA GLY A 176 -10.39 8.56 -6.32
C GLY A 176 -10.60 7.16 -5.76
N ASP A 177 -10.08 6.19 -6.48
CA ASP A 177 -10.20 4.77 -6.14
C ASP A 177 -9.34 4.43 -4.90
N ASP A 178 -9.92 3.63 -3.99
CA ASP A 178 -9.21 3.04 -2.85
C ASP A 178 -8.47 4.06 -1.93
N VAL A 179 -8.84 5.35 -2.03
CA VAL A 179 -8.32 6.42 -1.18
C VAL A 179 -8.83 6.22 0.26
N VAL A 180 -8.00 6.51 1.24
CA VAL A 180 -8.37 6.43 2.66
C VAL A 180 -9.55 7.34 2.97
N SER A 181 -10.42 6.90 3.89
CA SER A 181 -11.76 7.47 4.08
C SER A 181 -11.80 8.82 4.80
N ASP A 182 -10.69 9.31 5.32
CA ASP A 182 -10.62 10.60 6.00
C ASP A 182 -10.71 11.81 5.05
N PHE A 183 -10.39 11.63 3.77
CA PHE A 183 -10.65 12.62 2.73
C PHE A 183 -12.13 12.62 2.28
N ILE A 184 -13.03 13.05 3.16
CA ILE A 184 -14.49 12.96 2.97
C ILE A 184 -14.96 13.69 1.71
N ASN A 185 -14.35 14.82 1.38
CA ASN A 185 -14.60 15.61 0.18
C ASN A 185 -13.43 16.54 -0.17
N THR A 186 -13.56 17.35 -1.20
CA THR A 186 -12.52 18.24 -1.72
C THR A 186 -12.08 19.37 -0.79
N ASN A 187 -12.75 19.58 0.34
CA ASN A 187 -12.36 20.57 1.36
C ASN A 187 -11.55 19.95 2.51
N TYR A 188 -11.42 18.61 2.54
CA TYR A 188 -10.65 17.91 3.56
C TYR A 188 -9.21 17.77 3.12
N PHE A 189 -8.31 18.32 3.91
CA PHE A 189 -6.86 18.29 3.67
C PHE A 189 -6.15 17.78 4.90
N ARG A 190 -4.95 17.25 4.71
CA ARG A 190 -3.99 16.97 5.78
C ARG A 190 -2.58 17.33 5.34
N GLN A 191 -1.66 17.44 6.28
CA GLN A 191 -0.24 17.60 5.98
C GLN A 191 0.37 16.29 5.46
N PHE A 192 1.53 16.38 4.84
CA PHE A 192 2.38 15.23 4.61
C PHE A 192 3.10 14.86 5.91
N ALA A 193 3.40 13.56 6.09
CA ALA A 193 4.30 13.14 7.15
C ALA A 193 5.70 13.71 6.87
N ASN A 194 6.29 14.38 7.86
CA ASN A 194 7.55 15.08 7.71
C ASN A 194 8.73 14.18 8.11
N ASN A 195 9.54 13.77 7.13
CA ASN A 195 10.69 12.91 7.37
C ASN A 195 11.79 13.59 8.21
N GLU A 196 11.91 14.92 8.15
CA GLU A 196 12.90 15.67 8.93
C GLU A 196 12.63 15.56 10.45
N THR A 197 11.35 15.47 10.85
CA THR A 197 10.91 15.24 12.23
C THR A 197 10.71 13.79 12.60
N SER A 198 11.04 12.86 11.67
CA SER A 198 10.89 11.40 11.84
C SER A 198 9.43 10.94 11.98
N GLU A 199 8.50 11.65 11.37
CA GLU A 199 7.12 11.19 11.25
C GLU A 199 7.02 9.99 10.30
N SER A 200 6.15 9.06 10.62
CA SER A 200 5.96 7.86 9.81
C SER A 200 5.14 8.16 8.56
N MET A 201 5.62 7.70 7.40
CA MET A 201 4.86 7.80 6.15
C MET A 201 3.44 7.27 6.30
N GLN A 202 2.47 7.96 5.71
CA GLN A 202 1.06 7.65 5.84
C GLN A 202 0.49 7.05 4.58
N VAL A 203 -0.43 6.08 4.75
CA VAL A 203 -1.20 5.50 3.64
C VAL A 203 -2.15 6.54 3.07
N ILE A 204 -2.18 6.64 1.75
CA ILE A 204 -3.15 7.48 1.03
C ILE A 204 -4.12 6.67 0.16
N MET A 205 -3.70 5.47 -0.26
CA MET A 205 -4.47 4.60 -1.12
C MET A 205 -4.12 3.15 -0.81
N SER A 206 -5.12 2.28 -0.60
CA SER A 206 -4.89 0.86 -0.31
C SER A 206 -6.07 0.00 -0.68
N SER A 207 -5.79 -1.24 -1.09
CA SER A 207 -6.79 -2.27 -1.37
C SER A 207 -6.23 -3.63 -1.02
N ASN A 208 -7.07 -4.52 -0.51
CA ASN A 208 -6.74 -5.92 -0.26
C ASN A 208 -7.05 -6.83 -1.46
N ASN A 209 -7.37 -6.24 -2.61
CA ASN A 209 -7.72 -6.96 -3.83
C ASN A 209 -6.76 -6.59 -4.96
N VAL A 210 -6.69 -7.44 -5.97
CA VAL A 210 -6.01 -7.11 -7.22
C VAL A 210 -6.51 -5.78 -7.78
N ALA A 211 -5.62 -5.01 -8.36
CA ALA A 211 -5.91 -3.70 -8.89
C ALA A 211 -5.67 -3.64 -10.40
N LEU A 212 -6.60 -3.06 -11.13
CA LEU A 212 -6.44 -2.77 -12.54
C LEU A 212 -6.80 -1.30 -12.78
N ASP A 213 -5.79 -0.52 -13.20
CA ASP A 213 -5.94 0.90 -13.53
C ASP A 213 -6.66 1.71 -12.43
N ARG A 214 -6.33 1.43 -11.16
CA ARG A 214 -6.88 2.19 -10.03
C ARG A 214 -6.21 3.55 -9.97
N THR A 215 -7.01 4.61 -9.90
CA THR A 215 -6.54 5.98 -9.99
C THR A 215 -6.98 6.84 -8.81
N ALA A 216 -6.10 7.74 -8.38
CA ALA A 216 -6.45 8.80 -7.46
C ALA A 216 -5.82 10.13 -7.91
N THR A 217 -6.53 11.22 -7.68
CA THR A 217 -6.06 12.59 -7.87
C THR A 217 -5.55 13.13 -6.54
N ILE A 218 -4.32 13.57 -6.51
CA ILE A 218 -3.70 14.24 -5.37
C ILE A 218 -3.70 15.73 -5.67
N THR A 219 -4.38 16.50 -4.84
CA THR A 219 -4.47 17.96 -4.94
C THR A 219 -3.65 18.59 -3.84
N TYR A 220 -2.60 19.28 -4.21
CA TYR A 220 -1.75 20.07 -3.32
C TYR A 220 -2.39 21.43 -3.09
N LYS A 221 -2.27 21.96 -1.89
CA LYS A 221 -2.75 23.28 -1.53
C LYS A 221 -1.76 23.99 -0.61
N ALA A 222 -1.53 25.25 -0.86
CA ALA A 222 -0.73 26.09 0.01
C ALA A 222 -1.38 27.45 0.22
N SER A 223 -1.14 28.01 1.40
CA SER A 223 -1.36 29.41 1.73
C SER A 223 -0.21 29.92 2.59
N MET A 224 0.00 31.25 2.62
CA MET A 224 1.07 31.84 3.39
C MET A 224 0.57 33.03 4.24
N PRO A 225 1.20 33.32 5.40
CA PRO A 225 0.92 34.50 6.17
C PRO A 225 1.50 35.74 5.45
N GLY A 226 0.94 36.93 5.73
CA GLY A 226 1.42 38.18 5.15
C GLY A 226 2.85 38.57 5.54
N SER A 227 3.42 37.88 6.56
CA SER A 227 4.80 38.10 7.02
C SER A 227 5.81 37.12 6.40
N GLN A 228 5.40 36.28 5.44
CA GLN A 228 6.28 35.30 4.82
C GLN A 228 7.42 35.99 4.04
N ALA A 229 8.64 35.47 4.20
CA ALA A 229 9.79 35.97 3.44
C ALA A 229 9.59 35.70 1.94
N ALA A 230 9.91 36.67 1.10
CA ALA A 230 9.82 36.54 -0.34
C ALA A 230 10.92 35.58 -0.88
N GLY A 231 10.57 34.77 -1.86
CA GLY A 231 11.50 33.87 -2.57
C GLY A 231 10.85 32.59 -3.04
N ASN A 232 11.66 31.70 -3.57
CA ASN A 232 11.21 30.41 -4.09
C ASN A 232 11.24 29.35 -2.98
N TYR A 233 10.10 28.71 -2.74
CA TYR A 233 9.94 27.63 -1.77
C TYR A 233 9.77 26.31 -2.50
N GLN A 234 10.39 25.26 -1.97
CA GLN A 234 10.28 23.92 -2.53
C GLN A 234 10.31 22.86 -1.43
N THR A 235 9.75 21.70 -1.73
CA THR A 235 9.91 20.44 -1.01
C THR A 235 9.90 19.29 -2.00
N SER A 236 10.25 18.09 -1.53
CA SER A 236 10.14 16.86 -2.30
C SER A 236 9.16 15.93 -1.62
N ILE A 237 8.13 15.54 -2.37
CA ILE A 237 7.14 14.56 -1.93
C ILE A 237 7.50 13.19 -2.50
N VAL A 238 7.56 12.20 -1.64
CA VAL A 238 7.93 10.83 -1.99
C VAL A 238 6.71 9.92 -1.87
N PHE A 239 6.43 9.16 -2.92
CA PHE A 239 5.42 8.12 -2.95
C PHE A 239 6.09 6.75 -2.92
N VAL A 240 5.61 5.88 -2.06
CA VAL A 240 6.10 4.49 -1.93
C VAL A 240 4.94 3.55 -2.19
N ALA A 241 4.97 2.87 -3.33
CA ALA A 241 3.96 1.88 -3.66
C ALA A 241 4.48 0.48 -3.32
N VAL A 242 3.70 -0.28 -2.56
CA VAL A 242 4.06 -1.60 -2.05
C VAL A 242 3.00 -2.61 -2.46
N PRO A 243 3.36 -3.71 -3.15
CA PRO A 243 2.43 -4.80 -3.44
C PRO A 243 2.13 -5.62 -2.19
N GLY A 244 0.90 -6.11 -2.07
CA GLY A 244 0.49 -7.12 -1.09
C GLY A 244 0.76 -8.54 -1.60
N TYR A 245 1.27 -9.40 -0.73
CA TYR A 245 1.59 -10.80 -1.01
C TYR A 245 0.55 -11.74 -0.42
#